data_0622c4b0df0f025f05319a773afb1cd8
#
_entry.id   0622c4b0df0f025f05319a773afb1cd8
#
_cell.length_a   1.000
_cell.length_b   1.000
_cell.length_c   1.000
_cell.angle_alpha   90.00
_cell.angle_beta   90.00
_cell.angle_gamma   90.00
#
_symmetry.space_group_name_H-M   'P 1'
#
loop_
_entity.id
_entity.type
_entity.pdbx_description
1 polymer ?
#
loop_
_entity_poly.entity_id
_entity_poly.type
_entity_poly.pdbx_seq_one_letter_code
_entity_poly.pdbx_strand_id
1 'polypeptide(L)'
;MPKLLDKLNLDHKHLSRLLDLMEKQLDGFHEGNEPDFELMCEMLEYVENYADQVHHPTEDLIFHRLLERSDERRDVMETLFEQHQTLSRLSKQFRQSLEGVVHEAVLRRDLVEQQGRELLKLQRQHLDLEEGSIFPLARELLTDDDWERIQEEAPTSIDPVFGEQDQARFRTLYQHLMGTWDE
;
A
#
# COMPACT_ATOMS: atom_id res chain seq x y z
N MET A 1 11.25 -19.57 9.51
CA MET A 1 10.28 -18.76 8.74
C MET A 1 10.89 -17.41 8.50
N PRO A 2 10.85 -16.88 7.31
CA PRO A 2 11.47 -15.60 7.00
C PRO A 2 10.69 -14.47 7.69
N LYS A 3 11.32 -13.85 8.69
CA LYS A 3 10.76 -12.69 9.42
C LYS A 3 10.35 -11.55 8.50
N LEU A 4 11.01 -11.45 7.34
CA LEU A 4 10.71 -10.44 6.32
C LEU A 4 9.32 -10.65 5.71
N LEU A 5 8.96 -11.90 5.37
CA LEU A 5 7.64 -12.21 4.82
C LEU A 5 6.53 -12.03 5.86
N ASP A 6 6.82 -12.31 7.14
CA ASP A 6 5.87 -12.05 8.23
C ASP A 6 5.64 -10.54 8.40
N LYS A 7 6.71 -9.72 8.20
CA LYS A 7 6.61 -8.26 8.19
C LYS A 7 5.75 -7.78 7.02
N LEU A 8 5.99 -8.25 5.78
CA LEU A 8 5.18 -7.88 4.62
C LEU A 8 3.69 -8.24 4.81
N ASN A 9 3.39 -9.42 5.35
CA ASN A 9 2.01 -9.80 5.69
C ASN A 9 1.39 -8.87 6.76
N LEU A 10 2.18 -8.34 7.68
CA LEU A 10 1.70 -7.34 8.65
C LEU A 10 1.44 -6.01 7.97
N ASP A 11 2.35 -5.57 7.09
CA ASP A 11 2.18 -4.36 6.28
C ASP A 11 0.89 -4.43 5.44
N HIS A 12 0.59 -5.60 4.84
CA HIS A 12 -0.67 -5.83 4.11
C HIS A 12 -1.92 -5.65 4.98
N LYS A 13 -1.89 -6.09 6.23
CA LYS A 13 -2.99 -5.86 7.18
C LYS A 13 -3.15 -4.38 7.50
N HIS A 14 -2.06 -3.64 7.63
CA HIS A 14 -2.07 -2.19 7.83
C HIS A 14 -2.63 -1.47 6.59
N LEU A 15 -2.15 -1.83 5.40
CA LEU A 15 -2.65 -1.30 4.13
C LEU A 15 -4.14 -1.61 3.94
N SER A 16 -4.60 -2.83 4.23
CA SER A 16 -6.02 -3.20 4.12
C SER A 16 -6.91 -2.30 4.98
N ARG A 17 -6.50 -1.98 6.22
CA ARG A 17 -7.24 -1.05 7.09
C ARG A 17 -7.25 0.37 6.55
N LEU A 18 -6.14 0.80 5.98
CA LEU A 18 -6.07 2.11 5.33
C LEU A 18 -7.02 2.17 4.13
N LEU A 19 -7.10 1.08 3.34
CA LEU A 19 -8.06 0.98 2.24
C LEU A 19 -9.51 1.02 2.74
N ASP A 20 -9.83 0.33 3.84
CA ASP A 20 -11.18 0.36 4.44
C ASP A 20 -11.55 1.77 4.91
N LEU A 21 -10.61 2.50 5.52
CA LEU A 21 -10.82 3.88 5.93
C LEU A 21 -11.02 4.81 4.71
N MET A 22 -10.22 4.64 3.66
CA MET A 22 -10.36 5.40 2.40
C MET A 22 -11.70 5.11 1.73
N GLU A 23 -12.14 3.85 1.69
CA GLU A 23 -13.44 3.45 1.14
C GLU A 23 -14.59 4.10 1.89
N LYS A 24 -14.53 4.13 3.23
CA LYS A 24 -15.53 4.80 4.08
C LYS A 24 -15.62 6.31 3.77
N GLN A 25 -14.48 7.00 3.53
CA GLN A 25 -14.48 8.41 3.12
C GLN A 25 -15.16 8.60 1.74
N LEU A 26 -14.86 7.71 0.79
CA LEU A 26 -15.45 7.76 -0.56
C LEU A 26 -16.93 7.41 -0.55
N ASP A 27 -17.38 6.48 0.29
CA ASP A 27 -18.79 6.14 0.44
C ASP A 27 -19.59 7.34 1.01
N GLY A 28 -19.09 7.97 2.07
CA GLY A 28 -19.68 9.20 2.60
C GLY A 28 -19.70 10.31 1.55
N PHE A 29 -18.65 10.45 0.75
CA PHE A 29 -18.60 11.42 -0.34
C PHE A 29 -19.67 11.13 -1.42
N HIS A 30 -19.83 9.87 -1.80
CA HIS A 30 -20.89 9.46 -2.74
C HIS A 30 -22.30 9.82 -2.23
N GLU A 31 -22.55 9.62 -0.94
CA GLU A 31 -23.81 9.95 -0.27
C GLU A 31 -24.06 11.46 -0.09
N GLY A 32 -23.10 12.31 -0.45
CA GLY A 32 -23.22 13.76 -0.39
C GLY A 32 -22.59 14.40 0.85
N ASN A 33 -21.97 13.61 1.73
CA ASN A 33 -21.20 14.12 2.86
C ASN A 33 -19.90 14.77 2.36
N GLU A 34 -19.30 15.61 3.18
CA GLU A 34 -17.96 16.14 2.95
C GLU A 34 -16.95 15.20 3.62
N PRO A 35 -16.03 14.57 2.85
CA PRO A 35 -15.02 13.71 3.43
C PRO A 35 -13.91 14.53 4.09
N ASP A 36 -13.15 13.90 4.95
CA ASP A 36 -11.93 14.48 5.49
C ASP A 36 -10.80 14.39 4.43
N PHE A 37 -10.71 15.43 3.60
CA PHE A 37 -9.70 15.49 2.54
C PHE A 37 -8.27 15.53 3.06
N GLU A 38 -8.03 16.15 4.24
CA GLU A 38 -6.71 16.19 4.86
C GLU A 38 -6.28 14.79 5.30
N LEU A 39 -7.17 14.05 5.94
CA LEU A 39 -6.96 12.64 6.32
C LEU A 39 -6.69 11.77 5.07
N MET A 40 -7.45 11.97 3.99
CA MET A 40 -7.22 11.23 2.74
C MET A 40 -5.85 11.55 2.14
N CYS A 41 -5.39 12.80 2.21
CA CYS A 41 -4.04 13.18 1.79
C CYS A 41 -2.97 12.52 2.68
N GLU A 42 -3.15 12.49 4.01
CA GLU A 42 -2.22 11.79 4.93
C GLU A 42 -2.12 10.29 4.61
N MET A 43 -3.24 9.63 4.28
CA MET A 43 -3.24 8.22 3.87
C MET A 43 -2.40 7.99 2.62
N LEU A 44 -2.57 8.85 1.60
CA LEU A 44 -1.83 8.73 0.35
C LEU A 44 -0.35 9.09 0.53
N GLU A 45 -0.04 10.06 1.38
CA GLU A 45 1.33 10.39 1.75
C GLU A 45 2.04 9.21 2.45
N TYR A 46 1.33 8.50 3.34
CA TYR A 46 1.85 7.28 3.95
C TYR A 46 2.16 6.21 2.89
N VAL A 47 1.24 5.98 1.94
CA VAL A 47 1.47 5.04 0.83
C VAL A 47 2.71 5.43 0.03
N GLU A 48 2.84 6.69 -0.37
CA GLU A 48 4.00 7.17 -1.14
C GLU A 48 5.33 7.06 -0.38
N ASN A 49 5.34 7.32 0.94
CA ASN A 49 6.56 7.33 1.73
C ASN A 49 6.97 5.95 2.25
N TYR A 50 6.01 5.05 2.44
CA TYR A 50 6.29 3.73 2.98
C TYR A 50 6.05 2.61 1.97
N ALA A 51 4.85 2.48 1.41
CA ALA A 51 4.59 1.41 0.46
C ALA A 51 5.46 1.52 -0.79
N ASP A 52 5.51 2.68 -1.43
CA ASP A 52 6.28 2.89 -2.65
C ASP A 52 7.81 2.92 -2.45
N GLN A 53 8.29 3.27 -1.25
CA GLN A 53 9.73 3.44 -1.01
C GLN A 53 10.37 2.27 -0.25
N VAL A 54 9.58 1.44 0.44
CA VAL A 54 10.09 0.38 1.31
C VAL A 54 9.43 -0.95 1.01
N HIS A 55 8.10 -1.00 1.04
CA HIS A 55 7.33 -2.23 0.93
C HIS A 55 7.43 -2.84 -0.47
N HIS A 56 6.95 -2.18 -1.51
CA HIS A 56 7.02 -2.65 -2.89
C HIS A 56 8.45 -2.93 -3.38
N PRO A 57 9.48 -2.09 -3.09
CA PRO A 57 10.86 -2.44 -3.45
C PRO A 57 11.38 -3.70 -2.75
N THR A 58 10.90 -4.00 -1.54
CA THR A 58 11.25 -5.25 -0.85
C THR A 58 10.61 -6.46 -1.54
N GLU A 59 9.38 -6.33 -1.99
CA GLU A 59 8.68 -7.38 -2.76
C GLU A 59 9.31 -7.60 -4.13
N ASP A 60 9.71 -6.53 -4.81
CA ASP A 60 10.44 -6.62 -6.08
C ASP A 60 11.72 -7.47 -5.96
N LEU A 61 12.45 -7.35 -4.84
CA LEU A 61 13.62 -8.21 -4.58
C LEU A 61 13.22 -9.68 -4.43
N ILE A 62 12.10 -9.97 -3.77
CA ILE A 62 11.57 -11.33 -3.64
C ILE A 62 11.20 -11.88 -5.03
N PHE A 63 10.49 -11.08 -5.84
CA PHE A 63 10.08 -11.51 -7.19
C PHE A 63 11.28 -11.77 -8.10
N HIS A 64 12.28 -10.88 -8.09
CA HIS A 64 13.52 -11.09 -8.84
C HIS A 64 14.22 -12.37 -8.42
N ARG A 65 14.30 -12.64 -7.12
CA ARG A 65 14.94 -13.85 -6.61
C ARG A 65 14.16 -15.12 -6.96
N LEU A 66 12.83 -15.06 -6.95
CA LEU A 66 11.96 -16.14 -7.43
C LEU A 66 12.19 -16.44 -8.91
N LEU A 67 12.27 -15.41 -9.76
CA LEU A 67 12.52 -15.54 -11.20
C LEU A 67 13.88 -16.17 -11.53
N GLU A 68 14.88 -16.03 -10.63
CA GLU A 68 16.16 -16.74 -10.75
C GLU A 68 16.05 -18.24 -10.45
N ARG A 69 15.03 -18.65 -9.70
CA ARG A 69 14.80 -20.02 -9.24
C ARG A 69 13.83 -20.80 -10.11
N SER A 70 12.77 -20.13 -10.59
CA SER A 70 11.66 -20.77 -11.30
C SER A 70 10.95 -19.81 -12.22
N ASP A 71 10.43 -20.34 -13.33
CA ASP A 71 9.47 -19.60 -14.18
C ASP A 71 8.03 -19.73 -13.71
N GLU A 72 7.80 -20.43 -12.61
CA GLU A 72 6.45 -20.56 -12.06
C GLU A 72 5.89 -19.21 -11.63
N ARG A 73 4.68 -18.91 -12.07
CA ARG A 73 4.01 -17.61 -11.82
C ARG A 73 4.76 -16.38 -12.36
N ARG A 74 5.61 -16.55 -13.37
CA ARG A 74 6.30 -15.44 -14.03
C ARG A 74 5.32 -14.36 -14.49
N ASP A 75 4.23 -14.75 -15.13
CA ASP A 75 3.17 -13.86 -15.60
C ASP A 75 2.52 -13.03 -14.46
N VAL A 76 2.35 -13.65 -13.29
CA VAL A 76 1.84 -12.94 -12.10
C VAL A 76 2.86 -11.94 -11.58
N MET A 77 4.14 -12.31 -11.49
CA MET A 77 5.20 -11.40 -11.03
C MET A 77 5.38 -10.21 -12.00
N GLU A 78 5.32 -10.45 -13.31
CA GLU A 78 5.35 -9.38 -14.32
C GLU A 78 4.17 -8.42 -14.14
N THR A 79 2.97 -8.94 -13.89
CA THR A 79 1.78 -8.15 -13.58
C THR A 79 1.97 -7.32 -12.30
N LEU A 80 2.55 -7.90 -11.25
CA LEU A 80 2.78 -7.21 -9.97
C LEU A 80 3.80 -6.06 -10.13
N PHE A 81 4.89 -6.26 -10.86
CA PHE A 81 5.83 -5.17 -11.19
C PHE A 81 5.14 -3.98 -11.90
N GLU A 82 4.24 -4.27 -12.86
CA GLU A 82 3.46 -3.23 -13.54
C GLU A 82 2.46 -2.56 -12.59
N GLN A 83 1.87 -3.35 -11.67
CA GLN A 83 0.95 -2.82 -10.67
C GLN A 83 1.65 -1.89 -9.68
N HIS A 84 2.87 -2.19 -9.19
CA HIS A 84 3.65 -1.29 -8.33
C HIS A 84 3.81 0.10 -8.96
N GLN A 85 4.19 0.15 -10.25
CA GLN A 85 4.34 1.42 -10.97
C GLN A 85 2.99 2.14 -11.15
N THR A 86 1.94 1.38 -11.45
CA THR A 86 0.60 1.95 -11.68
C THR A 86 0.01 2.48 -10.39
N LEU A 87 0.14 1.75 -9.28
CA LEU A 87 -0.32 2.14 -7.95
C LEU A 87 0.35 3.43 -7.49
N SER A 88 1.69 3.53 -7.62
CA SER A 88 2.43 4.75 -7.29
C SER A 88 1.94 5.95 -8.11
N ARG A 89 1.68 5.77 -9.41
CA ARG A 89 1.16 6.83 -10.27
C ARG A 89 -0.26 7.24 -9.87
N LEU A 90 -1.15 6.27 -9.62
CA LEU A 90 -2.54 6.54 -9.24
C LEU A 90 -2.63 7.24 -7.88
N SER A 91 -1.84 6.80 -6.88
CA SER A 91 -1.77 7.44 -5.56
C SER A 91 -1.38 8.91 -5.66
N LYS A 92 -0.31 9.21 -6.41
CA LYS A 92 0.15 10.60 -6.63
C LYS A 92 -0.88 11.46 -7.35
N GLN A 93 -1.52 10.92 -8.40
CA GLN A 93 -2.57 11.65 -9.13
C GLN A 93 -3.78 11.94 -8.24
N PHE A 94 -4.20 10.96 -7.44
CA PHE A 94 -5.33 11.12 -6.54
C PHE A 94 -5.01 12.13 -5.44
N ARG A 95 -3.82 12.05 -4.80
CA ARG A 95 -3.38 13.02 -3.80
C ARG A 95 -3.35 14.45 -4.36
N GLN A 96 -2.78 14.64 -5.55
CA GLN A 96 -2.78 15.96 -6.21
C GLN A 96 -4.19 16.52 -6.43
N SER A 97 -5.15 15.66 -6.80
CA SER A 97 -6.55 16.06 -6.94
C SER A 97 -7.16 16.48 -5.59
N LEU A 98 -6.88 15.75 -4.51
CA LEU A 98 -7.36 16.08 -3.16
C LEU A 98 -6.70 17.36 -2.62
N GLU A 99 -5.40 17.54 -2.78
CA GLU A 99 -4.69 18.77 -2.40
C GLU A 99 -5.25 20.00 -3.11
N GLY A 100 -5.64 19.86 -4.38
CA GLY A 100 -6.35 20.91 -5.10
C GLY A 100 -7.63 21.35 -4.41
N VAL A 101 -8.39 20.41 -3.81
CA VAL A 101 -9.62 20.72 -3.03
C VAL A 101 -9.28 21.48 -1.77
N VAL A 102 -8.33 21.00 -1.00
CA VAL A 102 -7.89 21.64 0.25
C VAL A 102 -7.46 23.10 0.00
N HIS A 103 -6.93 23.38 -1.20
CA HIS A 103 -6.55 24.74 -1.63
C HIS A 103 -7.63 25.48 -2.43
N GLU A 104 -8.92 25.18 -2.19
CA GLU A 104 -10.08 25.87 -2.77
C GLU A 104 -10.21 25.77 -4.32
N ALA A 105 -9.54 24.81 -4.95
CA ALA A 105 -9.78 24.55 -6.36
C ALA A 105 -11.18 23.93 -6.58
N VAL A 106 -11.85 24.34 -7.65
CA VAL A 106 -13.13 23.73 -8.03
C VAL A 106 -12.90 22.30 -8.45
N LEU A 107 -13.40 21.36 -7.65
CA LEU A 107 -13.23 19.94 -7.90
C LEU A 107 -14.47 19.34 -8.56
N ARG A 108 -14.21 18.47 -9.53
CA ARG A 108 -15.23 17.57 -10.06
C ARG A 108 -15.36 16.36 -9.13
N ARG A 109 -16.49 16.27 -8.42
CA ARG A 109 -16.79 15.18 -7.48
C ARG A 109 -16.65 13.80 -8.12
N ASP A 110 -17.16 13.65 -9.36
CA ASP A 110 -17.10 12.43 -10.13
C ASP A 110 -15.66 11.98 -10.42
N LEU A 111 -14.74 12.90 -10.66
CA LEU A 111 -13.33 12.60 -10.90
C LEU A 111 -12.63 12.08 -9.64
N VAL A 112 -12.86 12.72 -8.49
CA VAL A 112 -12.29 12.28 -7.20
C VAL A 112 -12.77 10.88 -6.85
N GLU A 113 -14.07 10.66 -6.94
CA GLU A 113 -14.65 9.35 -6.65
C GLU A 113 -14.08 8.27 -7.58
N GLN A 114 -14.02 8.56 -8.88
CA GLN A 114 -13.46 7.64 -9.87
C GLN A 114 -12.00 7.28 -9.54
N GLN A 115 -11.15 8.28 -9.29
CA GLN A 115 -9.72 8.05 -8.98
C GLN A 115 -9.54 7.22 -7.71
N GLY A 116 -10.29 7.55 -6.65
CA GLY A 116 -10.23 6.81 -5.40
C GLY A 116 -10.69 5.37 -5.55
N ARG A 117 -11.82 5.12 -6.24
CA ARG A 117 -12.33 3.77 -6.49
C ARG A 117 -11.39 2.94 -7.38
N GLU A 118 -10.77 3.54 -8.38
CA GLU A 118 -9.79 2.88 -9.23
C GLU A 118 -8.56 2.43 -8.42
N LEU A 119 -8.02 3.33 -7.59
CA LEU A 119 -6.91 3.03 -6.71
C LEU A 119 -7.24 1.90 -5.73
N LEU A 120 -8.37 1.99 -5.01
CA LEU A 120 -8.82 0.98 -4.06
C LEU A 120 -8.96 -0.39 -4.72
N LYS A 121 -9.60 -0.45 -5.88
CA LYS A 121 -9.80 -1.71 -6.62
C LYS A 121 -8.47 -2.35 -6.99
N LEU A 122 -7.55 -1.56 -7.56
CA LEU A 122 -6.24 -2.09 -7.98
C LEU A 122 -5.42 -2.55 -6.78
N GLN A 123 -5.41 -1.78 -5.69
CA GLN A 123 -4.65 -2.13 -4.49
C GLN A 123 -5.15 -3.42 -3.84
N ARG A 124 -6.48 -3.63 -3.74
CA ARG A 124 -7.03 -4.88 -3.21
C ARG A 124 -6.67 -6.08 -4.09
N GLN A 125 -6.78 -5.94 -5.41
CA GLN A 125 -6.39 -7.00 -6.36
C GLN A 125 -4.91 -7.34 -6.27
N HIS A 126 -4.07 -6.35 -6.05
CA HIS A 126 -2.64 -6.48 -5.88
C HIS A 126 -2.31 -7.32 -4.62
N LEU A 127 -2.83 -6.93 -3.45
CA LEU A 127 -2.65 -7.66 -2.19
C LEU A 127 -3.13 -9.12 -2.30
N ASP A 128 -4.29 -9.35 -2.93
CA ASP A 128 -4.85 -10.68 -3.14
C ASP A 128 -3.94 -11.57 -4.01
N LEU A 129 -3.31 -11.01 -5.04
CA LEU A 129 -2.39 -11.74 -5.92
C LEU A 129 -1.11 -12.14 -5.19
N GLU A 130 -0.55 -11.27 -4.38
CA GLU A 130 0.67 -11.55 -3.62
C GLU A 130 0.44 -12.60 -2.55
N GLU A 131 -0.58 -12.39 -1.71
CA GLU A 131 -0.90 -13.32 -0.62
C GLU A 131 -1.37 -14.70 -1.14
N GLY A 132 -2.14 -14.70 -2.24
CA GLY A 132 -2.70 -15.92 -2.80
C GLY A 132 -1.74 -16.70 -3.69
N SER A 133 -0.70 -16.08 -4.24
CA SER A 133 0.15 -16.71 -5.25
C SER A 133 1.63 -16.62 -4.93
N ILE A 134 2.17 -15.44 -4.70
CA ILE A 134 3.63 -15.21 -4.68
C ILE A 134 4.23 -15.47 -3.30
N PHE A 135 3.59 -15.04 -2.22
CA PHE A 135 4.11 -15.30 -0.87
C PHE A 135 4.17 -16.78 -0.51
N PRO A 136 3.16 -17.63 -0.87
CA PRO A 136 3.28 -19.08 -0.73
C PRO A 136 4.44 -19.66 -1.54
N LEU A 137 4.58 -19.23 -2.81
CA LEU A 137 5.66 -19.68 -3.69
C LEU A 137 7.05 -19.28 -3.15
N ALA A 138 7.19 -18.06 -2.63
CA ALA A 138 8.43 -17.59 -2.02
C ALA A 138 8.81 -18.41 -0.79
N ARG A 139 7.84 -18.81 0.03
CA ARG A 139 8.08 -19.71 1.18
C ARG A 139 8.59 -21.08 0.75
N GLU A 140 8.11 -21.58 -0.38
CA GLU A 140 8.44 -22.92 -0.88
C GLU A 140 9.80 -22.95 -1.56
N LEU A 141 10.13 -21.97 -2.39
CA LEU A 141 11.25 -22.01 -3.31
C LEU A 141 12.51 -21.28 -2.82
N LEU A 142 12.37 -20.23 -2.00
CA LEU A 142 13.51 -19.44 -1.56
C LEU A 142 14.21 -20.10 -0.37
N THR A 143 15.54 -20.17 -0.47
CA THR A 143 16.42 -20.70 0.57
C THR A 143 16.72 -19.65 1.65
N ASP A 144 17.30 -20.08 2.78
CA ASP A 144 17.73 -19.17 3.84
C ASP A 144 18.76 -18.15 3.32
N ASP A 145 19.70 -18.57 2.43
CA ASP A 145 20.67 -17.67 1.79
C ASP A 145 19.98 -16.61 0.90
N ASP A 146 18.88 -16.96 0.22
CA ASP A 146 18.11 -16.00 -0.57
C ASP A 146 17.46 -14.95 0.33
N TRP A 147 16.87 -15.39 1.44
CA TRP A 147 16.24 -14.49 2.41
C TRP A 147 17.24 -13.55 3.09
N GLU A 148 18.45 -14.04 3.42
CA GLU A 148 19.52 -13.21 3.96
C GLU A 148 19.92 -12.10 2.97
N ARG A 149 20.11 -12.45 1.70
CA ARG A 149 20.45 -11.47 0.65
C ARG A 149 19.34 -10.44 0.43
N ILE A 150 18.08 -10.89 0.34
CA ILE A 150 16.95 -9.98 0.20
C ILE A 150 16.91 -9.02 1.40
N GLN A 151 17.12 -9.50 2.61
CA GLN A 151 17.12 -8.66 3.81
C GLN A 151 18.28 -7.67 3.85
N GLU A 152 19.45 -8.00 3.30
CA GLU A 152 20.60 -7.10 3.17
C GLU A 152 20.36 -6.00 2.13
N GLU A 153 19.67 -6.31 1.03
CA GLU A 153 19.39 -5.40 -0.07
C GLU A 153 18.12 -4.56 0.15
N ALA A 154 17.19 -5.04 0.98
CA ALA A 154 15.92 -4.38 1.22
C ALA A 154 16.09 -2.99 1.85
N PRO A 155 15.27 -2.01 1.44
CA PRO A 155 15.27 -0.70 2.08
C PRO A 155 14.99 -0.81 3.58
N THR A 156 15.84 -0.16 4.38
CA THR A 156 15.68 -0.11 5.83
C THR A 156 14.95 1.17 6.23
N SER A 157 13.67 1.08 6.50
CA SER A 157 12.90 2.17 7.10
C SER A 157 11.90 1.60 8.09
N ILE A 158 11.63 2.37 9.12
CA ILE A 158 10.58 2.06 10.10
C ILE A 158 9.26 2.58 9.54
N ASP A 159 8.20 1.79 9.67
CA ASP A 159 6.85 2.23 9.31
C ASP A 159 6.50 3.52 10.07
N PRO A 160 6.21 4.64 9.38
CA PRO A 160 6.01 5.93 10.02
C PRO A 160 4.70 6.05 10.82
N VAL A 161 3.73 5.19 10.55
CA VAL A 161 2.43 5.16 11.23
C VAL A 161 2.43 4.15 12.37
N PHE A 162 2.85 2.91 12.10
CA PHE A 162 2.79 1.80 13.05
C PHE A 162 4.11 1.53 13.79
N GLY A 163 5.20 2.20 13.38
CA GLY A 163 6.50 2.17 14.07
C GLY A 163 6.62 3.25 15.15
N GLU A 164 7.73 3.24 15.89
CA GLU A 164 7.95 4.18 17.01
C GLU A 164 8.45 5.59 16.58
N GLN A 165 8.87 5.76 15.32
CA GLN A 165 9.46 7.00 14.81
C GLN A 165 8.47 7.76 13.94
N ASP A 166 8.18 8.98 14.10
CA ASP A 166 7.31 9.87 13.32
C ASP A 166 5.79 9.81 13.56
N GLN A 167 5.33 9.21 14.64
CA GLN A 167 3.92 9.26 15.05
C GLN A 167 3.34 10.69 15.15
N ALA A 168 4.19 11.71 15.26
CA ALA A 168 3.74 13.09 15.34
C ALA A 168 3.15 13.60 14.00
N ARG A 169 3.73 13.19 12.86
CA ARG A 169 3.30 13.59 11.51
C ARG A 169 2.01 12.91 11.10
N PHE A 170 1.86 11.61 11.41
CA PHE A 170 0.71 10.80 11.06
C PHE A 170 -0.22 10.53 12.26
N ARG A 171 -0.23 11.44 13.25
CA ARG A 171 -1.00 11.24 14.48
C ARG A 171 -2.49 11.07 14.23
N THR A 172 -3.06 11.88 13.33
CA THR A 172 -4.48 11.84 13.00
C THR A 172 -4.81 10.51 12.33
N LEU A 173 -4.02 10.12 11.33
CA LEU A 173 -4.17 8.84 10.65
C LEU A 173 -4.05 7.66 11.64
N TYR A 174 -3.03 7.67 12.49
CA TYR A 174 -2.84 6.64 13.50
C TYR A 174 -4.06 6.52 14.44
N GLN A 175 -4.58 7.65 14.93
CA GLN A 175 -5.76 7.65 15.81
C GLN A 175 -7.00 7.08 15.14
N HIS A 176 -7.23 7.41 13.87
CA HIS A 176 -8.34 6.83 13.10
C HIS A 176 -8.18 5.34 12.88
N LEU A 177 -6.99 4.89 12.54
CA LEU A 177 -6.70 3.47 12.32
C LEU A 177 -6.75 2.65 13.62
N MET A 178 -6.34 3.23 14.76
CA MET A 178 -6.36 2.55 16.07
C MET A 178 -7.72 2.67 16.76
N GLY A 179 -8.46 3.76 16.57
CA GLY A 179 -9.81 3.92 17.13
C GLY A 179 -10.85 2.94 16.58
N THR A 180 -10.59 2.34 15.45
CA THR A 180 -11.42 1.24 14.88
C THR A 180 -11.13 -0.13 15.50
N TRP A 181 -10.21 -0.23 16.50
CA TRP A 181 -9.92 -1.48 17.22
C TRP A 181 -10.84 -1.74 18.42
N ASP A 182 -11.53 -0.71 18.91
CA ASP A 182 -12.35 -0.76 20.12
C ASP A 182 -13.87 -0.87 19.82
N GLU A 183 -14.27 -1.03 18.56
CA GLU A 183 -15.64 -1.29 18.14
C GLU A 183 -15.77 -2.68 17.48
#